data_e8297593b4488baafe735435ec37c5ae
#
_entry.id   e8297593b4488baafe735435ec37c5ae
#
_cell.length_a   1.000
_cell.length_b   1.000
_cell.length_c   1.000
_cell.angle_alpha   90.00
_cell.angle_beta   90.00
_cell.angle_gamma   90.00
#
_symmetry.space_group_name_H-M   'P 1'
#
loop_
_entity.id
_entity.type
_entity.pdbx_description
1 polymer ?
#
loop_
_entity_poly.entity_id
_entity_poly.type
_entity_poly.pdbx_seq_one_letter_code
_entity_poly.pdbx_strand_id
1 'polypeptide(L)'
;SKITITATDLDIIYFEKIVPLEVKKEGSTTTSSSILYDILRKLQSGAKVELELQGENKLKLVSKNSKFNLLCMPSENFPLTEEKIDQQNFEISSQKILKLLNKTKISISNDETRHYLNGIFLHKTKLESKSFLCGVATDSHRLSSSSIEIDPNINIESIILPKKTIFQLVSLLE
;
A
#
# COMPACT_ATOMS: atom_id res chain seq x y z
N SER A 1 8.67 -17.38 13.42
CA SER A 1 8.25 -16.04 13.88
C SER A 1 8.34 -15.05 12.71
N LYS A 2 7.44 -14.08 12.65
CA LYS A 2 7.40 -13.03 11.61
C LYS A 2 7.21 -11.69 12.28
N ILE A 3 7.78 -10.63 11.73
CA ILE A 3 7.47 -9.26 12.10
C ILE A 3 6.47 -8.75 11.07
N THR A 4 5.32 -8.26 11.51
CA THR A 4 4.37 -7.56 10.66
C THR A 4 4.54 -6.06 10.90
N ILE A 5 4.81 -5.31 9.85
CA ILE A 5 4.84 -3.85 9.86
C ILE A 5 3.53 -3.39 9.22
N THR A 6 2.77 -2.58 9.95
CA THR A 6 1.55 -1.97 9.43
C THR A 6 1.68 -0.46 9.49
N ALA A 7 1.36 0.23 8.42
CA ALA A 7 1.36 1.69 8.34
C ALA A 7 0.06 2.18 7.73
N THR A 8 -0.43 3.32 8.22
CA THR A 8 -1.63 3.96 7.66
C THR A 8 -1.54 5.47 7.75
N ASP A 9 -2.22 6.13 6.83
CA ASP A 9 -2.51 7.56 6.85
C ASP A 9 -4.02 7.82 6.95
N LEU A 10 -4.78 6.80 7.41
CA LEU A 10 -6.24 6.70 7.55
C LEU A 10 -7.01 6.41 6.25
N ASP A 11 -6.44 6.70 5.10
CA ASP A 11 -7.07 6.39 3.79
C ASP A 11 -6.56 5.07 3.22
N ILE A 12 -5.29 4.78 3.46
CA ILE A 12 -4.60 3.61 2.93
C ILE A 12 -3.92 2.89 4.08
N ILE A 13 -4.06 1.57 4.10
CA ILE A 13 -3.34 0.70 5.02
C ILE A 13 -2.34 -0.11 4.23
N TYR A 14 -1.09 -0.03 4.62
CA TYR A 14 -0.01 -0.86 4.09
C TYR A 14 0.44 -1.85 5.17
N PHE A 15 0.64 -3.09 4.80
CA PHE A 15 1.24 -4.09 5.69
C PHE A 15 2.25 -4.96 4.95
N GLU A 16 3.34 -5.26 5.66
CA GLU A 16 4.44 -6.10 5.17
C GLU A 16 4.82 -7.12 6.23
N LYS A 17 5.19 -8.32 5.81
CA LYS A 17 5.64 -9.41 6.67
C LYS A 17 7.11 -9.70 6.41
N ILE A 18 7.94 -9.49 7.41
CA ILE A 18 9.39 -9.69 7.34
C ILE A 18 9.77 -10.90 8.18
N VAL A 19 10.68 -11.72 7.69
CA VAL A 19 11.29 -12.80 8.46
C VAL A 19 12.50 -12.23 9.21
N PRO A 20 12.44 -12.10 10.55
CA PRO A 20 13.57 -11.61 11.32
C PRO A 20 14.67 -12.69 11.45
N LEU A 21 15.88 -12.25 11.72
CA LEU A 21 16.98 -13.15 12.05
C LEU A 21 16.70 -13.90 13.36
N GLU A 22 16.15 -13.22 14.35
CA GLU A 22 15.86 -13.75 15.67
C GLU A 22 14.70 -12.96 16.31
N VAL A 23 13.82 -13.65 17.03
CA VAL A 23 12.81 -13.06 17.91
C VAL A 23 13.06 -13.56 19.32
N LYS A 24 13.57 -12.70 20.20
CA LYS A 24 13.82 -13.03 21.60
C LYS A 24 12.57 -12.95 22.47
N LYS A 25 11.71 -11.98 22.16
CA LYS A 25 10.44 -11.73 22.86
C LYS A 25 9.42 -11.20 21.88
N GLU A 26 8.22 -11.70 21.93
CA GLU A 26 7.09 -11.20 21.15
C GLU A 26 6.53 -9.92 21.79
N GLY A 27 5.96 -9.06 20.96
CA GLY A 27 5.34 -7.82 21.38
C GLY A 27 4.87 -6.99 20.19
N SER A 28 4.08 -5.96 20.48
CA SER A 28 3.57 -5.01 19.50
C SER A 28 3.66 -3.59 20.03
N THR A 29 3.88 -2.64 19.17
CA THR A 29 3.95 -1.22 19.50
C THR A 29 3.76 -0.37 18.25
N THR A 30 3.49 0.91 18.42
CA THR A 30 3.44 1.88 17.34
C THR A 30 4.53 2.91 17.49
N THR A 31 5.04 3.45 16.39
CA THR A 31 5.98 4.56 16.39
C THR A 31 5.82 5.41 15.14
N SER A 32 6.43 6.59 15.12
CA SER A 32 6.41 7.46 13.95
C SER A 32 7.10 6.80 12.75
N SER A 33 6.36 6.58 11.66
CA SER A 33 6.87 6.00 10.41
C SER A 33 7.98 6.87 9.80
N SER A 34 7.83 8.20 9.82
CA SER A 34 8.81 9.13 9.25
C SER A 34 10.15 9.09 10.01
N ILE A 35 10.12 9.08 11.34
CA ILE A 35 11.33 9.02 12.16
C ILE A 35 12.01 7.65 11.97
N LEU A 36 11.25 6.57 12.00
CA LEU A 36 11.80 5.22 11.78
C LEU A 36 12.44 5.11 10.40
N TYR A 37 11.77 5.60 9.36
CA TYR A 37 12.29 5.61 7.99
C TYR A 37 13.58 6.44 7.89
N ASP A 38 13.61 7.64 8.47
CA ASP A 38 14.78 8.52 8.44
C ASP A 38 16.00 7.92 9.15
N ILE A 39 15.80 7.15 10.20
CA ILE A 39 16.87 6.39 10.86
C ILE A 39 17.32 5.25 9.94
N LEU A 40 16.41 4.40 9.48
CA LEU A 40 16.75 3.20 8.73
C LEU A 40 17.48 3.51 7.42
N ARG A 41 17.03 4.53 6.67
CA ARG A 41 17.67 4.93 5.39
C ARG A 41 19.10 5.48 5.54
N LYS A 42 19.48 5.92 6.74
CA LYS A 42 20.84 6.40 7.03
C LYS A 42 21.78 5.30 7.53
N LEU A 43 21.26 4.12 7.83
CA LEU A 43 22.10 2.99 8.19
C LEU A 43 22.77 2.41 6.94
N GLN A 44 23.91 1.77 7.13
CA GLN A 44 24.59 1.04 6.05
C GLN A 44 23.69 -0.08 5.53
N SER A 45 23.68 -0.30 4.22
CA SER A 45 23.00 -1.46 3.62
C SER A 45 23.53 -2.75 4.23
N GLY A 46 22.60 -3.67 4.59
CA GLY A 46 22.93 -4.92 5.26
C GLY A 46 23.26 -4.80 6.76
N ALA A 47 23.13 -3.64 7.36
CA ALA A 47 23.34 -3.48 8.79
C ALA A 47 22.28 -4.24 9.60
N LYS A 48 22.72 -4.96 10.64
CA LYS A 48 21.82 -5.58 11.60
C LYS A 48 21.16 -4.50 12.46
N VAL A 49 19.84 -4.59 12.60
CA VAL A 49 19.00 -3.71 13.43
C VAL A 49 18.36 -4.54 14.52
N GLU A 50 18.50 -4.11 15.75
CA GLU A 50 17.82 -4.70 16.91
C GLU A 50 16.76 -3.72 17.41
N LEU A 51 15.54 -4.23 17.61
CA LEU A 51 14.42 -3.48 18.16
C LEU A 51 14.06 -4.06 19.52
N GLU A 52 13.97 -3.21 20.53
CA GLU A 52 13.66 -3.57 21.91
C GLU A 52 12.62 -2.62 22.48
N LEU A 53 11.45 -3.13 22.83
CA LEU A 53 10.43 -2.35 23.52
C LEU A 53 10.82 -2.22 25.00
N GLN A 54 10.99 -1.00 25.47
CA GLN A 54 11.34 -0.66 26.85
C GLN A 54 10.14 0.03 27.53
N GLY A 55 9.45 -0.73 28.38
CA GLY A 55 8.17 -0.28 28.93
C GLY A 55 7.10 -0.15 27.83
N GLU A 56 6.13 0.71 28.04
CA GLU A 56 4.99 0.86 27.10
C GLU A 56 5.22 1.93 26.01
N ASN A 57 6.16 2.88 26.26
CA ASN A 57 6.23 4.10 25.47
C ASN A 57 7.56 4.33 24.77
N LYS A 58 8.47 3.35 24.78
CA LYS A 58 9.81 3.53 24.25
C LYS A 58 10.29 2.33 23.44
N LEU A 59 10.57 2.55 22.16
CA LEU A 59 11.23 1.58 21.29
C LEU A 59 12.70 1.97 21.14
N LYS A 60 13.57 1.11 21.62
CA LYS A 60 15.01 1.25 21.44
C LYS A 60 15.40 0.56 20.12
N LEU A 61 16.08 1.27 19.27
CA LEU A 61 16.66 0.77 18.03
C LEU A 61 18.18 0.82 18.15
N VAL A 62 18.84 -0.31 17.94
CA VAL A 62 20.30 -0.41 17.99
C VAL A 62 20.81 -0.96 16.66
N SER A 63 21.83 -0.32 16.11
CA SER A 63 22.56 -0.80 14.95
C SER A 63 24.03 -0.44 15.07
N LYS A 64 24.91 -1.43 15.19
CA LYS A 64 26.34 -1.24 15.48
C LYS A 64 26.57 -0.29 16.66
N ASN A 65 27.17 0.86 16.42
CA ASN A 65 27.48 1.86 17.44
C ASN A 65 26.36 2.91 17.63
N SER A 66 25.29 2.83 16.86
CA SER A 66 24.19 3.79 16.91
C SER A 66 23.05 3.26 17.78
N LYS A 67 22.56 4.13 18.67
CA LYS A 67 21.41 3.82 19.55
C LYS A 67 20.41 4.95 19.44
N PHE A 68 19.16 4.60 19.18
CA PHE A 68 18.04 5.52 19.07
C PHE A 68 16.93 5.10 20.03
N ASN A 69 16.22 6.08 20.57
CA ASN A 69 15.04 5.85 21.38
C ASN A 69 13.87 6.57 20.70
N LEU A 70 12.90 5.81 20.25
CA LEU A 70 11.70 6.33 19.61
C LEU A 70 10.54 6.31 20.61
N LEU A 71 9.74 7.36 20.59
CA LEU A 71 8.50 7.38 21.33
C LEU A 71 7.49 6.42 20.66
N CYS A 72 6.77 5.71 21.50
CA CYS A 72 5.78 4.72 21.11
C CYS A 72 4.44 5.00 21.75
N MET A 73 3.40 4.46 21.16
CA MET A 73 2.08 4.32 21.77
C MET A 73 1.69 2.85 21.79
N PRO A 74 0.82 2.43 22.71
CA PRO A 74 0.26 1.08 22.71
C PRO A 74 -0.35 0.73 21.34
N SER A 75 -0.17 -0.50 20.91
CA SER A 75 -0.70 -0.98 19.61
C SER A 75 -2.22 -0.89 19.50
N GLU A 76 -2.93 -0.91 20.62
CA GLU A 76 -4.38 -0.76 20.71
C GLU A 76 -4.87 0.60 20.19
N ASN A 77 -4.02 1.62 20.23
CA ASN A 77 -4.33 2.95 19.72
C ASN A 77 -4.08 3.08 18.21
N PHE A 78 -3.58 2.03 17.55
CA PHE A 78 -3.40 2.06 16.10
C PHE A 78 -4.76 1.90 15.38
N PRO A 79 -5.11 2.80 14.45
CA PRO A 79 -6.40 2.80 13.80
C PRO A 79 -6.47 1.67 12.76
N LEU A 80 -6.74 0.46 13.23
CA LEU A 80 -7.09 -0.66 12.35
C LEU A 80 -8.60 -0.68 12.15
N THR A 81 -9.03 -0.63 10.93
CA THR A 81 -10.41 -0.94 10.56
C THR A 81 -10.53 -2.47 10.46
N GLU A 82 -11.34 -3.08 11.32
CA GLU A 82 -11.68 -4.52 11.25
C GLU A 82 -12.67 -4.81 10.11
N GLU A 83 -12.51 -4.21 8.97
CA GLU A 83 -13.31 -4.60 7.81
C GLU A 83 -12.86 -5.98 7.36
N LYS A 84 -13.75 -6.95 7.48
CA LYS A 84 -13.62 -8.25 6.80
C LYS A 84 -13.68 -7.98 5.31
N ILE A 85 -12.51 -7.78 4.71
CA ILE A 85 -12.40 -7.72 3.26
C ILE A 85 -12.72 -9.12 2.77
N ASP A 86 -13.83 -9.26 2.08
CA ASP A 86 -14.15 -10.48 1.33
C ASP A 86 -13.06 -10.62 0.27
N GLN A 87 -12.08 -11.49 0.56
CA GLN A 87 -10.86 -11.57 -0.23
C GLN A 87 -11.10 -12.36 -1.51
N GLN A 88 -11.52 -11.67 -2.55
CA GLN A 88 -11.35 -12.18 -3.90
C GLN A 88 -9.91 -11.93 -4.34
N ASN A 89 -9.07 -12.93 -4.25
CA ASN A 89 -7.67 -12.84 -4.68
C ASN A 89 -7.55 -13.22 -6.15
N PHE A 90 -6.87 -12.41 -6.92
CA PHE A 90 -6.48 -12.71 -8.29
C PHE A 90 -5.08 -12.15 -8.56
N GLU A 91 -4.39 -12.75 -9.51
CA GLU A 91 -3.04 -12.32 -9.88
C GLU A 91 -3.07 -11.56 -11.20
N ILE A 92 -2.38 -10.43 -11.24
CA ILE A 92 -2.15 -9.64 -12.45
C ILE A 92 -0.66 -9.32 -12.54
N SER A 93 -0.10 -9.41 -13.75
CA SER A 93 1.26 -8.95 -14.01
C SER A 93 1.44 -7.48 -13.63
N SER A 94 2.46 -7.17 -12.81
CA SER A 94 2.80 -5.81 -12.40
C SER A 94 3.01 -4.89 -13.60
N GLN A 95 3.65 -5.38 -14.67
CA GLN A 95 3.86 -4.61 -15.91
C GLN A 95 2.54 -4.26 -16.62
N LYS A 96 1.58 -5.19 -16.64
CA LYS A 96 0.27 -4.94 -17.28
C LYS A 96 -0.54 -3.91 -16.52
N ILE A 97 -0.63 -4.06 -15.19
CA ILE A 97 -1.39 -3.11 -14.36
C ILE A 97 -0.72 -1.72 -14.35
N LEU A 98 0.61 -1.65 -14.26
CA LEU A 98 1.36 -0.41 -14.33
C LEU A 98 1.09 0.34 -15.65
N LYS A 99 1.09 -0.39 -16.80
CA LYS A 99 0.75 0.17 -18.10
C LYS A 99 -0.66 0.74 -18.15
N LEU A 100 -1.64 0.02 -17.57
CA LEU A 100 -3.03 0.48 -17.50
C LEU A 100 -3.13 1.77 -16.68
N LEU A 101 -2.56 1.77 -15.46
CA LEU A 101 -2.60 2.92 -14.56
C LEU A 101 -1.89 4.14 -15.16
N ASN A 102 -0.70 3.97 -15.74
CA ASN A 102 0.07 5.06 -16.34
C ASN A 102 -0.65 5.72 -17.54
N LYS A 103 -1.39 4.92 -18.32
CA LYS A 103 -2.17 5.44 -19.45
C LYS A 103 -3.43 6.19 -19.02
N THR A 104 -4.00 5.87 -17.88
CA THR A 104 -5.30 6.43 -17.46
C THR A 104 -5.16 7.56 -16.43
N LYS A 105 -4.13 7.51 -15.56
CA LYS A 105 -3.95 8.48 -14.47
C LYS A 105 -3.85 9.93 -14.93
N ILE A 106 -3.50 10.19 -16.19
CA ILE A 106 -3.36 11.54 -16.74
C ILE A 106 -4.67 12.32 -16.87
N SER A 107 -5.80 11.62 -16.86
CA SER A 107 -7.15 12.20 -16.99
C SER A 107 -7.93 12.21 -15.68
N ILE A 108 -7.29 11.88 -14.54
CA ILE A 108 -7.93 11.98 -13.23
C ILE A 108 -8.19 13.45 -12.90
N SER A 109 -9.40 13.75 -12.41
CA SER A 109 -9.75 15.09 -11.95
C SER A 109 -8.95 15.51 -10.72
N ASN A 110 -8.66 16.80 -10.61
CA ASN A 110 -8.12 17.43 -9.40
C ASN A 110 -9.21 18.08 -8.54
N ASP A 111 -10.46 18.03 -8.98
CA ASP A 111 -11.59 18.60 -8.26
C ASP A 111 -12.05 17.63 -7.17
N GLU A 112 -11.67 17.93 -5.93
CA GLU A 112 -12.00 17.08 -4.77
C GLU A 112 -13.49 17.07 -4.43
N THR A 113 -14.29 17.99 -4.97
CA THR A 113 -15.74 17.99 -4.75
C THR A 113 -16.45 16.91 -5.57
N ARG A 114 -15.84 16.47 -6.66
CA ARG A 114 -16.36 15.40 -7.54
C ARG A 114 -15.60 14.09 -7.33
N HIS A 115 -15.83 13.48 -6.16
CA HIS A 115 -15.12 12.26 -5.73
C HIS A 115 -15.13 11.13 -6.78
N TYR A 116 -16.22 10.99 -7.55
CA TYR A 116 -16.36 9.98 -8.60
C TYR A 116 -15.45 10.22 -9.81
N LEU A 117 -14.85 11.39 -9.98
CA LEU A 117 -13.85 11.70 -10.99
C LEU A 117 -12.42 11.71 -10.44
N ASN A 118 -12.27 11.61 -9.12
CA ASN A 118 -10.97 11.70 -8.46
C ASN A 118 -10.28 10.32 -8.34
N GLY A 119 -10.35 9.53 -9.40
CA GLY A 119 -9.75 8.20 -9.45
C GLY A 119 -9.83 7.55 -10.82
N ILE A 120 -9.46 6.28 -10.87
CA ILE A 120 -9.62 5.42 -12.04
C ILE A 120 -10.76 4.44 -11.76
N PHE A 121 -11.78 4.45 -12.58
CA PHE A 121 -12.83 3.45 -12.58
C PHE A 121 -12.30 2.17 -13.23
N LEU A 122 -12.18 1.12 -12.43
CA LEU A 122 -11.80 -0.22 -12.87
C LEU A 122 -13.04 -1.09 -12.99
N HIS A 123 -13.19 -1.75 -14.12
CA HIS A 123 -14.29 -2.69 -14.35
C HIS A 123 -13.86 -3.80 -15.28
N LYS A 124 -14.52 -4.96 -15.14
CA LYS A 124 -14.36 -6.07 -16.07
C LYS A 124 -15.31 -5.89 -17.25
N THR A 125 -14.81 -6.14 -18.45
CA THR A 125 -15.63 -6.20 -19.67
C THR A 125 -15.31 -7.45 -20.45
N LYS A 126 -16.25 -7.88 -21.29
CA LYS A 126 -16.07 -8.98 -22.22
C LYS A 126 -16.18 -8.46 -23.66
N LEU A 127 -15.27 -8.86 -24.48
CA LEU A 127 -15.30 -8.62 -25.91
C LEU A 127 -15.09 -9.97 -26.62
N GLU A 128 -16.09 -10.42 -27.34
CA GLU A 128 -16.13 -11.77 -27.93
C GLU A 128 -15.92 -12.84 -26.85
N SER A 129 -14.88 -13.67 -26.99
CA SER A 129 -14.53 -14.73 -26.03
C SER A 129 -13.50 -14.31 -24.95
N LYS A 130 -13.02 -13.05 -25.00
CA LYS A 130 -11.97 -12.55 -24.12
C LYS A 130 -12.52 -11.65 -23.03
N SER A 131 -11.88 -11.72 -21.86
CA SER A 131 -12.15 -10.82 -20.72
C SER A 131 -11.05 -9.80 -20.55
N PHE A 132 -11.43 -8.58 -20.21
CA PHE A 132 -10.51 -7.47 -20.02
C PHE A 132 -10.80 -6.77 -18.71
N LEU A 133 -9.75 -6.36 -18.03
CA LEU A 133 -9.81 -5.33 -16.99
C LEU A 133 -9.60 -3.98 -17.67
N CYS A 134 -10.59 -3.11 -17.58
CA CYS A 134 -10.58 -1.77 -18.16
C CYS A 134 -10.41 -0.74 -17.05
N GLY A 135 -9.53 0.23 -17.27
CA GLY A 135 -9.41 1.42 -16.46
C GLY A 135 -9.86 2.64 -17.25
N VAL A 136 -10.67 3.47 -16.64
CA VAL A 136 -11.18 4.73 -17.25
C VAL A 136 -11.02 5.87 -16.25
N ALA A 137 -10.53 7.00 -16.72
CA ALA A 137 -10.48 8.24 -15.96
C ALA A 137 -10.91 9.43 -16.83
N THR A 138 -11.56 10.42 -16.23
CA THR A 138 -11.97 11.65 -16.88
C THR A 138 -11.98 12.82 -15.90
N ASP A 139 -11.70 14.01 -16.38
CA ASP A 139 -11.83 15.26 -15.66
C ASP A 139 -12.97 16.17 -16.20
N SER A 140 -13.87 15.59 -17.01
CA SER A 140 -14.96 16.23 -17.77
C SER A 140 -14.53 16.90 -19.07
N HIS A 141 -13.24 17.16 -19.29
CA HIS A 141 -12.72 17.81 -20.52
C HIS A 141 -12.02 16.80 -21.43
N ARG A 142 -11.46 15.75 -20.84
CA ARG A 142 -10.78 14.65 -21.53
C ARG A 142 -11.08 13.32 -20.83
N LEU A 143 -10.93 12.25 -21.57
CA LEU A 143 -11.11 10.88 -21.09
C LEU A 143 -9.93 10.05 -21.55
N SER A 144 -9.41 9.22 -20.64
CA SER A 144 -8.43 8.20 -20.95
C SER A 144 -8.96 6.83 -20.59
N SER A 145 -8.79 5.88 -21.50
CA SER A 145 -9.17 4.47 -21.28
C SER A 145 -8.02 3.55 -21.68
N SER A 146 -7.84 2.50 -20.93
CA SER A 146 -6.88 1.44 -21.22
C SER A 146 -7.41 0.11 -20.73
N SER A 147 -7.07 -0.97 -21.43
CA SER A 147 -7.50 -2.32 -21.07
C SER A 147 -6.34 -3.30 -21.12
N ILE A 148 -6.43 -4.33 -20.28
CA ILE A 148 -5.52 -5.47 -20.26
C ILE A 148 -6.33 -6.75 -20.26
N GLU A 149 -5.88 -7.76 -21.03
CA GLU A 149 -6.52 -9.07 -21.07
C GLU A 149 -6.26 -9.80 -19.74
N ILE A 150 -7.32 -10.35 -19.17
CA ILE A 150 -7.33 -11.11 -17.91
C ILE A 150 -7.98 -12.48 -18.10
N ASP A 151 -7.75 -13.41 -17.17
CA ASP A 151 -8.44 -14.70 -17.17
C ASP A 151 -9.97 -14.48 -17.07
N PRO A 152 -10.76 -15.14 -17.92
CA PRO A 152 -12.22 -15.04 -17.87
C PRO A 152 -12.86 -15.41 -16.52
N ASN A 153 -12.19 -16.27 -15.74
CA ASN A 153 -12.68 -16.73 -14.44
C ASN A 153 -12.43 -15.72 -13.31
N ILE A 154 -11.59 -14.73 -13.53
CA ILE A 154 -11.37 -13.67 -12.55
C ILE A 154 -12.67 -12.87 -12.39
N ASN A 155 -13.20 -12.84 -11.17
CA ASN A 155 -14.33 -11.99 -10.83
C ASN A 155 -13.80 -10.70 -10.16
N ILE A 156 -14.14 -9.56 -10.74
CA ILE A 156 -13.76 -8.24 -10.22
C ILE A 156 -15.02 -7.40 -10.19
N GLU A 157 -15.36 -6.91 -9.01
CA GLU A 157 -16.38 -5.88 -8.87
C GLU A 157 -15.86 -4.54 -9.40
N SER A 158 -16.77 -3.75 -9.96
CA SER A 158 -16.40 -2.42 -10.45
C SER A 158 -16.11 -1.50 -9.28
N ILE A 159 -14.92 -0.87 -9.29
CA ILE A 159 -14.46 0.01 -8.22
C ILE A 159 -13.84 1.29 -8.79
N ILE A 160 -13.84 2.34 -8.00
CA ILE A 160 -13.03 3.53 -8.27
C ILE A 160 -11.80 3.48 -7.37
N LEU A 161 -10.63 3.34 -7.97
CA LEU A 161 -9.36 3.49 -7.24
C LEU A 161 -9.08 4.97 -7.05
N PRO A 162 -8.96 5.46 -5.79
CA PRO A 162 -8.66 6.85 -5.52
C PRO A 162 -7.29 7.28 -6.10
N LYS A 163 -7.19 8.53 -6.50
CA LYS A 163 -5.97 9.12 -7.05
C LYS A 163 -4.74 8.84 -6.19
N LYS A 164 -4.83 9.06 -4.87
CA LYS A 164 -3.75 8.80 -3.91
C LYS A 164 -3.25 7.35 -3.97
N THR A 165 -4.18 6.38 -3.96
CA THR A 165 -3.88 4.95 -4.07
C THR A 165 -3.18 4.62 -5.39
N ILE A 166 -3.62 5.22 -6.51
CA ILE A 166 -3.03 5.00 -7.82
C ILE A 166 -1.57 5.45 -7.85
N PHE A 167 -1.28 6.65 -7.36
CA PHE A 167 0.09 7.17 -7.36
C PHE A 167 1.02 6.37 -6.45
N GLN A 168 0.54 5.92 -5.29
CA GLN A 168 1.32 5.04 -4.42
C GLN A 168 1.54 3.67 -5.05
N LEU A 169 0.51 3.07 -5.65
CA LEU A 169 0.62 1.78 -6.30
C LEU A 169 1.61 1.82 -7.48
N VAL A 170 1.56 2.88 -8.28
CA VAL A 170 2.53 3.10 -9.37
C VAL A 170 3.95 3.17 -8.81
N SER A 171 4.17 3.95 -7.75
CA SER A 171 5.50 4.08 -7.13
C SER A 171 6.02 2.78 -6.50
N LEU A 172 5.13 1.88 -6.06
CA LEU A 172 5.52 0.57 -5.53
C LEU A 172 5.84 -0.45 -6.62
N LEU A 173 5.28 -0.27 -7.82
CA LEU A 173 5.44 -1.20 -8.94
C LEU A 173 6.57 -0.82 -9.91
N GLU A 174 7.05 0.43 -9.88
CA GLU A 174 8.23 0.93 -10.62
C GLU A 174 9.54 0.49 -9.96
#